data_0f69d2ebceb9b96c5b01a4d7a1bb22be
#
_entry.id   0f69d2ebceb9b96c5b01a4d7a1bb22be
#
_cell.length_a   1.000
_cell.length_b   1.000
_cell.length_c   1.000
_cell.angle_alpha   90.00
_cell.angle_beta   90.00
_cell.angle_gamma   90.00
#
_symmetry.space_group_name_H-M   'P 1'
#
loop_
_entity.id
_entity.type
_entity.pdbx_description
1 polymer ?
#
loop_
_entity_poly.entity_id
_entity_poly.type
_entity_poly.pdbx_seq_one_letter_code
_entity_poly.pdbx_strand_id
1 'polypeptide(L)'
;MDKDKGNARRMRTLVVMATAISFVATGCGKGEKEEAPEVSVQAAPAATADISRVVNTEGIIFPLAQSAITPKISAPVKKFYVVRGQKVRQGQLLATLENRDLSAAALDNKGAYEQAEAAYSTSIGATLPEENAKAELDVQTAQQELDAQTKLYNSRQDLFKQGALPRKDLDAAAVSLAQAKSAYNIAKKHLDGLNAVGKQGAIKTANGQLTSAKGKLLNSEAQLSYSEVRSPIAGFITDRPLYPGEMASTAAPLLTVMDISQVIAKAHIPQSDALQLHKGDAATISLAGLDKPINGKVSLISPALDPNSTTVEVWVQAPNPDQQLRPGTTAQIAITAQTVKDALVVPSAALLNAKGDEAQVLVVNSQNQAMSRDVKTGIATGQQVQIVSGLKPGEMVVTEGAYGLPDKTKVKIEKPETESASEGGKDKDDEKSGKGGDDAAKPDDTKSAKGTPSAGNDAKAKPDAGSKKAAQSKAKGKSGSGSKD
;
A
#
# COMPACT_ATOMS: atom_id res chain seq x y z
N MET A 1 -36.13 -64.23 -18.61
CA MET A 1 -36.48 -64.41 -20.06
C MET A 1 -35.20 -64.40 -20.76
N ASP A 2 -34.81 -65.43 -20.94
CA ASP A 2 -34.69 -66.34 -22.14
C ASP A 2 -33.37 -66.07 -22.84
N LYS A 3 -32.54 -67.03 -22.68
CA LYS A 3 -32.22 -68.11 -23.60
C LYS A 3 -31.32 -67.63 -24.74
N ASP A 4 -30.38 -68.29 -25.19
CA ASP A 4 -29.92 -69.69 -25.11
C ASP A 4 -28.87 -69.91 -26.22
N LYS A 5 -27.97 -70.80 -25.97
CA LYS A 5 -27.41 -71.74 -26.92
C LYS A 5 -26.56 -71.21 -28.10
N GLY A 6 -25.52 -71.76 -28.43
CA GLY A 6 -24.99 -73.10 -28.24
C GLY A 6 -23.87 -73.41 -29.19
N ASN A 7 -23.12 -74.33 -28.77
CA ASN A 7 -22.58 -75.47 -29.52
C ASN A 7 -21.53 -75.26 -30.61
N ALA A 8 -20.40 -75.72 -30.42
CA ALA A 8 -19.89 -77.14 -30.49
C ALA A 8 -19.51 -77.60 -31.88
N ARG A 9 -18.46 -78.24 -31.94
CA ARG A 9 -18.05 -79.42 -32.80
C ARG A 9 -16.75 -79.18 -33.55
N ARG A 10 -15.82 -79.88 -33.14
CA ARG A 10 -15.30 -81.26 -33.53
C ARG A 10 -14.11 -81.09 -34.44
N MET A 11 -12.97 -81.55 -34.07
CA MET A 11 -12.49 -82.92 -33.83
C MET A 11 -11.83 -83.55 -35.05
N ARG A 12 -10.70 -84.14 -34.82
CA ARG A 12 -10.05 -85.28 -35.59
C ARG A 12 -9.08 -84.81 -36.65
N THR A 13 -7.91 -85.39 -36.89
CA THR A 13 -7.37 -86.72 -36.63
C THR A 13 -5.88 -86.67 -36.96
N LEU A 14 -4.99 -87.18 -36.19
CA LEU A 14 -4.39 -88.51 -36.21
C LEU A 14 -3.26 -88.69 -37.21
N VAL A 15 -2.09 -89.03 -36.69
CA VAL A 15 -1.33 -90.28 -36.85
C VAL A 15 -0.26 -90.26 -37.94
N VAL A 16 0.95 -90.57 -37.75
CA VAL A 16 1.71 -91.77 -37.58
C VAL A 16 3.15 -91.64 -38.09
N MET A 17 4.04 -92.13 -37.31
CA MET A 17 5.16 -93.08 -37.52
C MET A 17 6.53 -92.44 -37.80
N ALA A 18 7.41 -92.59 -36.92
CA ALA A 18 8.27 -93.70 -36.42
C ALA A 18 9.52 -93.90 -37.27
N THR A 19 10.52 -94.10 -36.56
CA THR A 19 11.76 -94.90 -36.68
C THR A 19 13.02 -94.03 -36.79
N ALA A 20 13.84 -94.04 -35.85
CA ALA A 20 14.78 -94.96 -35.21
C ALA A 20 16.23 -94.67 -35.61
N ILE A 21 17.02 -94.82 -34.60
CA ILE A 21 18.40 -95.28 -34.58
C ILE A 21 19.47 -94.29 -34.11
N SER A 22 19.83 -94.40 -32.82
CA SER A 22 21.14 -94.39 -32.15
C SER A 22 22.36 -93.93 -32.92
N PHE A 23 23.09 -93.02 -32.35
CA PHE A 23 24.53 -93.26 -32.10
C PHE A 23 25.07 -92.44 -30.92
N VAL A 24 25.71 -93.15 -30.03
CA VAL A 24 26.46 -92.67 -28.84
C VAL A 24 27.72 -91.98 -29.31
N ALA A 25 28.00 -90.81 -28.75
CA ALA A 25 29.39 -90.41 -28.51
C ALA A 25 29.45 -89.40 -27.36
N THR A 26 30.07 -89.81 -26.33
CA THR A 26 30.61 -89.12 -25.18
C THR A 26 31.45 -87.92 -25.58
N GLY A 27 31.06 -86.73 -25.12
CA GLY A 27 31.89 -85.52 -25.16
C GLY A 27 31.72 -84.72 -23.90
N CYS A 28 32.63 -84.83 -22.89
CA CYS A 28 32.80 -83.91 -21.79
C CYS A 28 33.08 -82.52 -22.37
N GLY A 29 32.15 -81.62 -22.27
CA GLY A 29 32.33 -80.18 -22.51
C GLY A 29 32.11 -79.48 -21.22
N LYS A 30 33.14 -78.85 -20.69
CA LYS A 30 33.15 -77.89 -19.61
C LYS A 30 31.97 -76.91 -19.78
N GLY A 31 31.11 -76.82 -18.78
CA GLY A 31 30.09 -75.81 -18.71
C GLY A 31 30.77 -74.41 -18.66
N GLU A 32 30.73 -73.71 -19.77
CA GLU A 32 30.86 -72.27 -19.78
C GLU A 32 29.69 -71.71 -18.96
N LYS A 33 30.01 -71.12 -17.84
CA LYS A 33 29.03 -70.25 -17.17
C LYS A 33 28.69 -69.17 -18.18
N GLU A 34 27.48 -69.17 -18.76
CA GLU A 34 26.92 -68.02 -19.38
C GLU A 34 27.04 -66.85 -18.38
N GLU A 35 27.99 -66.00 -18.62
CA GLU A 35 28.04 -64.69 -17.93
C GLU A 35 26.74 -63.96 -18.35
N ALA A 36 25.92 -63.72 -17.32
CA ALA A 36 24.72 -62.92 -17.52
C ALA A 36 25.10 -61.59 -18.22
N PRO A 37 24.36 -61.15 -19.26
CA PRO A 37 24.70 -59.95 -20.00
C PRO A 37 24.89 -58.78 -19.06
N GLU A 38 26.08 -58.17 -19.10
CA GLU A 38 26.36 -56.92 -18.36
C GLU A 38 25.62 -55.77 -19.08
N VAL A 39 24.78 -55.06 -18.35
CA VAL A 39 24.05 -53.91 -18.88
C VAL A 39 24.81 -52.63 -18.50
N SER A 40 25.15 -51.82 -19.52
CA SER A 40 25.76 -50.52 -19.32
C SER A 40 24.78 -49.53 -18.68
N VAL A 41 25.19 -48.91 -17.57
CA VAL A 41 24.38 -47.95 -16.83
C VAL A 41 25.25 -46.73 -16.43
N GLN A 42 24.63 -45.56 -16.38
CA GLN A 42 25.27 -44.42 -15.72
C GLN A 42 24.89 -44.42 -14.24
N ALA A 43 25.85 -44.10 -13.40
CA ALA A 43 25.65 -44.04 -11.98
C ALA A 43 26.32 -42.79 -11.37
N ALA A 44 25.68 -42.22 -10.37
CA ALA A 44 26.18 -41.06 -9.62
C ALA A 44 26.26 -41.43 -8.13
N PRO A 45 27.25 -40.90 -7.40
CA PRO A 45 27.34 -41.12 -5.95
C PRO A 45 26.27 -40.31 -5.22
N ALA A 46 25.65 -40.88 -4.19
CA ALA A 46 24.85 -40.14 -3.23
C ALA A 46 25.75 -39.16 -2.48
N ALA A 47 25.62 -37.89 -2.72
CA ALA A 47 26.45 -36.82 -2.19
C ALA A 47 25.74 -36.07 -1.06
N THR A 48 26.54 -35.45 -0.17
CA THR A 48 25.99 -34.55 0.84
C THR A 48 26.05 -33.13 0.30
N ALA A 49 24.93 -32.46 0.22
CA ALA A 49 24.81 -31.09 -0.28
C ALA A 49 23.63 -30.36 0.37
N ASP A 50 23.70 -29.03 0.36
CA ASP A 50 22.56 -28.20 0.78
C ASP A 50 21.45 -28.28 -0.28
N ILE A 51 20.25 -28.58 0.16
CA ILE A 51 19.08 -28.59 -0.71
C ILE A 51 18.01 -27.64 -0.16
N SER A 52 17.44 -26.84 -1.05
CA SER A 52 16.42 -25.85 -0.68
C SER A 52 15.15 -26.08 -1.49
N ARG A 53 14.02 -25.99 -0.81
CA ARG A 53 12.72 -25.92 -1.47
C ARG A 53 12.47 -24.47 -1.88
N VAL A 54 12.36 -24.22 -3.16
CA VAL A 54 12.13 -22.91 -3.73
C VAL A 54 10.75 -22.87 -4.39
N VAL A 55 9.94 -21.90 -3.98
CA VAL A 55 8.64 -21.60 -4.60
C VAL A 55 8.87 -20.51 -5.63
N ASN A 56 8.67 -20.84 -6.90
CA ASN A 56 8.77 -19.91 -8.01
C ASN A 56 7.38 -19.39 -8.38
N THR A 57 7.25 -18.09 -8.48
CA THR A 57 5.99 -17.41 -8.81
C THR A 57 6.25 -16.12 -9.56
N GLU A 58 5.24 -15.59 -10.18
CA GLU A 58 5.25 -14.25 -10.75
C GLU A 58 4.55 -13.26 -9.82
N GLY A 59 5.03 -12.04 -9.80
CA GLY A 59 4.43 -10.98 -8.99
C GLY A 59 4.58 -9.62 -9.64
N ILE A 60 3.76 -8.68 -9.17
CA ILE A 60 3.79 -7.28 -9.61
C ILE A 60 4.49 -6.45 -8.56
N ILE A 61 5.37 -5.57 -9.01
CA ILE A 61 6.11 -4.67 -8.14
C ILE A 61 5.25 -3.45 -7.78
N PHE A 62 5.17 -3.16 -6.49
CA PHE A 62 4.52 -1.99 -5.90
C PHE A 62 5.53 -1.12 -5.17
N PRO A 63 5.29 0.19 -5.03
CA PRO A 63 6.12 1.06 -4.20
C PRO A 63 5.92 0.72 -2.72
N LEU A 64 6.88 1.08 -1.87
CA LEU A 64 6.76 0.96 -0.42
C LEU A 64 5.58 1.78 0.12
N ALA A 65 5.42 2.99 -0.38
CA ALA A 65 4.31 3.87 -0.10
C ALA A 65 3.96 4.71 -1.33
N GLN A 66 2.67 5.00 -1.47
CA GLN A 66 2.15 5.87 -2.52
C GLN A 66 1.15 6.84 -1.94
N SER A 67 1.21 8.09 -2.37
CA SER A 67 0.22 9.12 -2.03
C SER A 67 -0.25 9.84 -3.29
N ALA A 68 -1.52 9.68 -3.59
CA ALA A 68 -2.23 10.52 -4.56
C ALA A 68 -2.73 11.78 -3.82
N ILE A 69 -2.09 12.90 -4.07
CA ILE A 69 -2.33 14.16 -3.35
C ILE A 69 -3.47 14.90 -4.04
N THR A 70 -4.62 14.93 -3.38
CA THR A 70 -5.78 15.72 -3.81
C THR A 70 -5.80 17.05 -3.07
N PRO A 71 -6.06 18.16 -3.74
CA PRO A 71 -6.20 19.45 -3.08
C PRO A 71 -7.45 19.46 -2.19
N LYS A 72 -7.40 20.22 -1.09
CA LYS A 72 -8.53 20.37 -0.16
C LYS A 72 -9.52 21.47 -0.56
N ILE A 73 -9.13 22.28 -1.55
CA ILE A 73 -9.94 23.35 -2.14
C ILE A 73 -9.91 23.23 -3.66
N SER A 74 -10.98 23.67 -4.31
CA SER A 74 -11.03 23.77 -5.76
C SER A 74 -10.61 25.18 -6.16
N ALA A 75 -9.45 25.32 -6.84
CA ALA A 75 -8.93 26.58 -7.31
C ALA A 75 -7.93 26.35 -8.47
N PRO A 76 -7.69 27.35 -9.33
CA PRO A 76 -6.68 27.27 -10.38
C PRO A 76 -5.29 27.05 -9.79
N VAL A 77 -4.46 26.26 -10.47
CA VAL A 77 -3.06 26.07 -10.07
C VAL A 77 -2.27 27.32 -10.43
N LYS A 78 -1.76 28.01 -9.43
CA LYS A 78 -0.92 29.19 -9.62
C LYS A 78 0.47 28.82 -10.10
N LYS A 79 1.11 27.82 -9.45
CA LYS A 79 2.47 27.40 -9.79
C LYS A 79 2.76 26.01 -9.24
N PHE A 80 3.49 25.19 -10.02
CA PHE A 80 4.17 24.00 -9.55
C PHE A 80 5.64 24.34 -9.25
N TYR A 81 6.16 23.78 -8.15
CA TYR A 81 7.57 23.89 -7.74
C TYR A 81 8.36 22.64 -8.06
N VAL A 82 7.68 21.61 -8.58
CA VAL A 82 8.25 20.31 -8.88
C VAL A 82 7.85 19.84 -10.27
N VAL A 83 8.68 18.96 -10.83
CA VAL A 83 8.44 18.32 -12.12
C VAL A 83 8.30 16.81 -11.96
N ARG A 84 7.67 16.14 -12.93
CA ARG A 84 7.57 14.67 -12.97
C ARG A 84 8.96 14.05 -12.98
N GLY A 85 9.18 13.00 -12.18
CA GLY A 85 10.47 12.33 -11.99
C GLY A 85 11.33 12.96 -10.90
N GLN A 86 10.98 14.11 -10.34
CA GLN A 86 11.77 14.79 -9.30
C GLN A 86 11.58 14.11 -7.95
N LYS A 87 12.69 13.99 -7.20
CA LYS A 87 12.68 13.52 -5.81
C LYS A 87 12.23 14.65 -4.88
N VAL A 88 11.32 14.34 -3.95
CA VAL A 88 10.77 15.28 -2.97
C VAL A 88 10.88 14.74 -1.56
N ARG A 89 10.90 15.65 -0.58
CA ARG A 89 10.91 15.32 0.85
C ARG A 89 9.51 15.44 1.42
N GLN A 90 9.28 14.76 2.53
CA GLN A 90 8.05 14.95 3.32
C GLN A 90 7.94 16.43 3.77
N GLY A 91 6.73 17.02 3.66
CA GLY A 91 6.45 18.42 3.98
C GLY A 91 6.89 19.42 2.90
N GLN A 92 7.60 18.99 1.85
CA GLN A 92 8.04 19.88 0.77
C GLN A 92 6.85 20.47 0.02
N LEU A 93 6.89 21.78 -0.27
CA LEU A 93 5.91 22.49 -1.08
C LEU A 93 6.01 22.00 -2.54
N LEU A 94 4.91 21.50 -3.08
CA LEU A 94 4.80 20.94 -4.42
C LEU A 94 4.14 21.90 -5.39
N ALA A 95 3.04 22.52 -4.95
CA ALA A 95 2.27 23.45 -5.76
C ALA A 95 1.59 24.50 -4.88
N THR A 96 1.28 25.65 -5.45
CA THR A 96 0.37 26.64 -4.87
C THR A 96 -0.82 26.81 -5.78
N LEU A 97 -2.00 26.86 -5.18
CA LEU A 97 -3.25 27.21 -5.83
C LEU A 97 -3.50 28.72 -5.72
N GLU A 98 -4.35 29.27 -6.58
CA GLU A 98 -4.77 30.67 -6.45
C GLU A 98 -5.51 30.86 -5.14
N ASN A 99 -5.10 31.89 -4.37
CA ASN A 99 -5.53 32.06 -2.99
C ASN A 99 -5.83 33.49 -2.59
N ARG A 100 -6.01 34.40 -3.58
CA ARG A 100 -6.24 35.82 -3.29
C ARG A 100 -7.45 36.05 -2.40
N ASP A 101 -8.57 35.40 -2.72
CA ASP A 101 -9.81 35.55 -1.96
C ASP A 101 -9.67 34.96 -0.55
N LEU A 102 -8.95 33.82 -0.42
CA LEU A 102 -8.67 33.21 0.88
C LEU A 102 -7.74 34.05 1.73
N SER A 103 -6.73 34.69 1.12
CA SER A 103 -5.83 35.60 1.84
C SER A 103 -6.53 36.87 2.29
N ALA A 104 -7.43 37.42 1.48
CA ALA A 104 -8.27 38.55 1.85
C ALA A 104 -9.21 38.20 3.03
N ALA A 105 -9.86 37.03 2.96
CA ALA A 105 -10.73 36.55 4.04
C ALA A 105 -9.97 36.28 5.34
N ALA A 106 -8.74 35.77 5.26
CA ALA A 106 -7.89 35.59 6.43
C ALA A 106 -7.49 36.93 7.08
N LEU A 107 -7.17 37.93 6.24
CA LEU A 107 -6.84 39.27 6.73
C LEU A 107 -8.04 39.96 7.38
N ASP A 108 -9.24 39.83 6.77
CA ASP A 108 -10.50 40.39 7.33
C ASP A 108 -10.83 39.75 8.69
N ASN A 109 -10.78 38.42 8.80
CA ASN A 109 -10.98 37.72 10.06
C ASN A 109 -9.90 38.03 11.12
N LYS A 110 -8.67 38.35 10.69
CA LYS A 110 -7.62 38.81 11.59
C LYS A 110 -7.95 40.18 12.17
N GLY A 111 -8.43 41.11 11.33
CA GLY A 111 -8.91 42.41 11.79
C GLY A 111 -10.08 42.29 12.80
N ALA A 112 -11.03 41.38 12.51
CA ALA A 112 -12.14 41.11 13.42
C ALA A 112 -11.67 40.50 14.76
N TYR A 113 -10.65 39.65 14.76
CA TYR A 113 -10.04 39.12 15.98
C TYR A 113 -9.36 40.22 16.78
N GLU A 114 -8.53 41.07 16.16
CA GLU A 114 -7.83 42.19 16.80
C GLU A 114 -8.83 43.20 17.43
N GLN A 115 -9.96 43.45 16.71
CA GLN A 115 -11.05 44.29 17.24
C GLN A 115 -11.70 43.67 18.50
N ALA A 116 -11.98 42.36 18.47
CA ALA A 116 -12.56 41.64 19.61
C ALA A 116 -11.60 41.57 20.80
N GLU A 117 -10.31 41.45 20.55
CA GLU A 117 -9.24 41.47 21.57
C GLU A 117 -9.14 42.84 22.24
N ALA A 118 -9.16 43.92 21.45
CA ALA A 118 -9.18 45.28 21.95
C ALA A 118 -10.44 45.53 22.80
N ALA A 119 -11.62 45.10 22.32
CA ALA A 119 -12.88 45.22 23.06
C ALA A 119 -12.86 44.46 24.39
N TYR A 120 -12.29 43.23 24.40
CA TYR A 120 -12.11 42.44 25.60
C TYR A 120 -11.16 43.16 26.60
N SER A 121 -10.01 43.66 26.12
CA SER A 121 -9.05 44.41 26.93
C SER A 121 -9.65 45.68 27.52
N THR A 122 -10.41 46.45 26.75
CA THR A 122 -11.11 47.67 27.18
C THR A 122 -12.18 47.34 28.23
N SER A 123 -12.95 46.27 28.01
CA SER A 123 -13.99 45.82 28.94
C SER A 123 -13.40 45.50 30.31
N ILE A 124 -12.27 44.78 30.36
CA ILE A 124 -11.63 44.37 31.63
C ILE A 124 -10.82 45.54 32.24
N GLY A 125 -10.05 46.28 31.43
CA GLY A 125 -9.09 47.26 31.90
C GLY A 125 -9.72 48.62 32.21
N ALA A 126 -10.82 49.00 31.59
CA ALA A 126 -11.44 50.30 31.74
C ALA A 126 -12.91 50.22 32.16
N THR A 127 -13.77 49.63 31.34
CA THR A 127 -15.23 49.72 31.53
C THR A 127 -15.71 49.11 32.86
N LEU A 128 -15.30 47.88 33.16
CA LEU A 128 -15.72 47.21 34.40
C LEU A 128 -15.16 47.84 35.67
N PRO A 129 -13.87 48.27 35.74
CA PRO A 129 -13.37 49.04 36.90
C PRO A 129 -14.09 50.37 37.10
N GLU A 130 -14.38 51.12 36.02
CA GLU A 130 -15.13 52.38 36.07
C GLU A 130 -16.56 52.19 36.57
N GLU A 131 -17.29 51.19 36.06
CA GLU A 131 -18.62 50.84 36.52
C GLU A 131 -18.66 50.45 37.98
N ASN A 132 -17.68 49.68 38.46
CA ASN A 132 -17.56 49.27 39.84
C ASN A 132 -17.25 50.49 40.74
N ALA A 133 -16.30 51.33 40.34
CA ALA A 133 -15.96 52.55 41.10
C ALA A 133 -17.15 53.52 41.22
N LYS A 134 -17.96 53.66 40.15
CA LYS A 134 -19.19 54.44 40.16
C LYS A 134 -20.22 53.86 41.13
N ALA A 135 -20.46 52.54 41.09
CA ALA A 135 -21.41 51.90 42.00
C ALA A 135 -20.96 51.99 43.47
N GLU A 136 -19.66 51.91 43.76
CA GLU A 136 -19.10 52.11 45.08
C GLU A 136 -19.34 53.57 45.58
N LEU A 137 -19.12 54.58 44.71
CA LEU A 137 -19.38 55.98 45.02
C LEU A 137 -20.88 56.24 45.28
N ASP A 138 -21.77 55.63 44.49
CA ASP A 138 -23.24 55.73 44.67
C ASP A 138 -23.63 55.16 46.07
N VAL A 139 -23.08 54.02 46.47
CA VAL A 139 -23.30 53.44 47.81
C VAL A 139 -22.77 54.39 48.91
N GLN A 140 -21.57 54.93 48.72
CA GLN A 140 -20.97 55.90 49.73
C GLN A 140 -21.80 57.15 49.91
N THR A 141 -22.30 57.70 48.77
CA THR A 141 -23.16 58.92 48.81
C THR A 141 -24.50 58.60 49.46
N ALA A 142 -25.14 57.53 49.12
CA ALA A 142 -26.43 57.09 49.71
C ALA A 142 -26.24 56.80 51.24
N GLN A 143 -25.10 56.23 51.63
CA GLN A 143 -24.77 55.99 53.05
C GLN A 143 -24.62 57.31 53.85
N GLN A 144 -23.93 58.28 53.27
CA GLN A 144 -23.80 59.59 53.91
C GLN A 144 -25.13 60.29 54.08
N GLU A 145 -26.02 60.21 53.09
CA GLU A 145 -27.37 60.78 53.20
C GLU A 145 -28.21 60.01 54.25
N LEU A 146 -28.14 58.69 54.30
CA LEU A 146 -28.82 57.90 55.33
C LEU A 146 -28.35 58.26 56.73
N ASP A 147 -27.00 58.45 56.93
CA ASP A 147 -26.46 58.82 58.21
C ASP A 147 -26.91 60.24 58.64
N ALA A 148 -26.96 61.20 57.68
CA ALA A 148 -27.46 62.55 57.92
C ALA A 148 -28.95 62.53 58.33
N GLN A 149 -29.78 61.82 57.58
CA GLN A 149 -31.22 61.71 57.87
C GLN A 149 -31.47 60.94 59.21
N THR A 150 -30.66 59.94 59.50
CA THR A 150 -30.72 59.24 60.80
C THR A 150 -30.42 60.14 61.98
N LYS A 151 -29.39 60.97 61.90
CA LYS A 151 -29.06 61.95 62.89
C LYS A 151 -30.19 62.96 63.05
N LEU A 152 -30.70 63.49 61.94
CA LEU A 152 -31.81 64.44 61.96
C LEU A 152 -33.08 63.87 62.59
N TYR A 153 -33.44 62.65 62.22
CA TYR A 153 -34.60 61.91 62.79
C TYR A 153 -34.41 61.72 64.30
N ASN A 154 -33.25 61.25 64.77
CA ASN A 154 -32.96 61.03 66.19
C ASN A 154 -33.07 62.35 66.98
N SER A 155 -32.47 63.44 66.50
CA SER A 155 -32.57 64.77 67.10
C SER A 155 -34.03 65.25 67.17
N ARG A 156 -34.84 65.10 66.11
CA ARG A 156 -36.25 65.46 66.11
C ARG A 156 -37.08 64.55 67.02
N GLN A 157 -36.77 63.27 67.13
CA GLN A 157 -37.39 62.36 68.07
C GLN A 157 -37.18 62.76 69.53
N ASP A 158 -35.94 63.21 69.86
CA ASP A 158 -35.61 63.65 71.22
C ASP A 158 -36.28 64.98 71.54
N LEU A 159 -36.36 65.92 70.61
CA LEU A 159 -37.11 67.18 70.76
C LEU A 159 -38.59 66.94 70.92
N PHE A 160 -39.16 65.98 70.17
CA PHE A 160 -40.56 65.57 70.30
C PHE A 160 -40.85 64.99 71.72
N LYS A 161 -40.00 64.12 72.24
CA LYS A 161 -40.11 63.55 73.59
C LYS A 161 -40.08 64.63 74.67
N GLN A 162 -39.37 65.74 74.43
CA GLN A 162 -39.32 66.93 75.29
C GLN A 162 -40.51 67.86 75.08
N GLY A 163 -41.44 67.56 74.14
CA GLY A 163 -42.58 68.38 73.84
C GLY A 163 -42.26 69.68 73.06
N ALA A 164 -41.00 69.79 72.53
CA ALA A 164 -40.54 70.98 71.82
C ALA A 164 -40.75 70.93 70.30
N LEU A 165 -41.35 69.78 69.72
CA LEU A 165 -41.51 69.62 68.31
C LEU A 165 -42.91 69.08 68.01
N PRO A 166 -43.61 69.55 66.93
CA PRO A 166 -44.90 68.99 66.46
C PRO A 166 -44.73 67.62 65.88
N ARG A 167 -45.76 66.73 66.03
CA ARG A 167 -45.71 65.34 65.49
C ARG A 167 -45.55 65.34 63.98
N LYS A 168 -46.15 66.27 63.22
CA LYS A 168 -45.99 66.44 61.80
C LYS A 168 -44.54 66.52 61.36
N ASP A 169 -43.72 67.18 62.06
CA ASP A 169 -42.27 67.41 61.73
C ASP A 169 -41.46 66.15 62.03
N LEU A 170 -41.82 65.36 63.04
CA LEU A 170 -41.24 64.04 63.29
C LEU A 170 -41.65 63.01 62.18
N ASP A 171 -42.95 62.98 61.80
CA ASP A 171 -43.44 62.10 60.74
C ASP A 171 -42.78 62.44 59.37
N ALA A 172 -42.57 63.72 59.09
CA ALA A 172 -41.83 64.19 57.92
C ALA A 172 -40.36 63.71 57.94
N ALA A 173 -39.68 63.75 59.07
CA ALA A 173 -38.36 63.20 59.20
C ALA A 173 -38.28 61.72 59.13
N ALA A 174 -39.32 60.97 59.58
CA ALA A 174 -39.41 59.54 59.43
C ALA A 174 -39.55 59.15 57.95
N VAL A 175 -40.34 59.89 57.16
CA VAL A 175 -40.47 59.65 55.71
C VAL A 175 -39.12 59.91 55.01
N SER A 176 -38.43 61.00 55.33
CA SER A 176 -37.10 61.31 54.77
C SER A 176 -36.06 60.22 55.09
N LEU A 177 -36.07 59.72 56.34
CA LEU A 177 -35.18 58.60 56.74
C LEU A 177 -35.53 57.31 55.98
N ALA A 178 -36.83 56.99 55.79
CA ALA A 178 -37.25 55.85 55.09
C ALA A 178 -36.85 55.92 53.61
N GLN A 179 -36.93 57.11 52.96
CA GLN A 179 -36.45 57.37 51.63
C GLN A 179 -34.94 57.19 51.51
N ALA A 180 -34.15 57.77 52.41
CA ALA A 180 -32.69 57.65 52.43
C ALA A 180 -32.27 56.16 52.64
N LYS A 181 -32.93 55.47 53.55
CA LYS A 181 -32.67 54.03 53.74
C LYS A 181 -33.01 53.18 52.52
N SER A 182 -34.08 53.52 51.78
CA SER A 182 -34.43 52.84 50.53
C SER A 182 -33.37 53.11 49.45
N ALA A 183 -32.94 54.37 49.31
CA ALA A 183 -31.89 54.75 48.35
C ALA A 183 -30.58 53.99 48.62
N TYR A 184 -30.12 53.92 49.88
CA TYR A 184 -28.97 53.14 50.27
C TYR A 184 -29.11 51.65 49.94
N ASN A 185 -30.24 51.05 50.28
CA ASN A 185 -30.48 49.63 49.98
C ASN A 185 -30.48 49.34 48.50
N ILE A 186 -31.00 50.24 47.64
CA ILE A 186 -30.98 50.10 46.18
C ILE A 186 -29.53 50.18 45.67
N ALA A 187 -28.77 51.20 46.09
CA ALA A 187 -27.36 51.39 45.67
C ALA A 187 -26.53 50.17 46.10
N LYS A 188 -26.68 49.71 47.35
CA LYS A 188 -25.99 48.52 47.85
C LYS A 188 -26.30 47.26 47.09
N LYS A 189 -27.62 46.98 46.83
CA LYS A 189 -28.02 45.80 46.01
C LYS A 189 -27.48 45.89 44.59
N HIS A 190 -27.39 47.08 44.00
CA HIS A 190 -26.80 47.25 42.70
C HIS A 190 -25.30 46.88 42.70
N LEU A 191 -24.52 47.37 43.64
CA LEU A 191 -23.10 47.03 43.81
C LEU A 191 -22.92 45.54 44.09
N ASP A 192 -23.71 44.95 44.99
CA ASP A 192 -23.65 43.53 45.28
C ASP A 192 -24.01 42.67 44.04
N GLY A 193 -25.00 43.07 43.26
CA GLY A 193 -25.36 42.40 41.99
C GLY A 193 -24.26 42.50 40.93
N LEU A 194 -23.62 43.67 40.82
CA LEU A 194 -22.51 43.91 39.90
C LEU A 194 -21.29 43.03 40.27
N ASN A 195 -20.97 42.93 41.55
CA ASN A 195 -19.87 42.10 42.04
C ASN A 195 -20.15 40.61 41.97
N ALA A 196 -21.39 40.17 42.26
CA ALA A 196 -21.75 38.75 42.27
C ALA A 196 -21.87 38.14 40.88
N VAL A 197 -22.52 38.80 39.91
CA VAL A 197 -22.86 38.20 38.60
C VAL A 197 -22.50 39.13 37.45
N GLY A 198 -22.70 40.46 37.58
CA GLY A 198 -22.55 41.41 36.47
C GLY A 198 -21.14 41.40 35.88
N LYS A 199 -20.13 41.53 36.72
CA LYS A 199 -18.72 41.52 36.32
C LYS A 199 -18.30 40.24 35.62
N GLN A 200 -18.66 39.11 36.20
CA GLN A 200 -18.33 37.79 35.57
C GLN A 200 -19.12 37.56 34.26
N GLY A 201 -20.36 38.00 34.21
CA GLY A 201 -21.19 37.95 33.02
C GLY A 201 -20.61 38.73 31.85
N ALA A 202 -20.20 39.99 32.13
CA ALA A 202 -19.58 40.85 31.13
C ALA A 202 -18.25 40.28 30.61
N ILE A 203 -17.37 39.82 31.52
CA ILE A 203 -16.11 39.16 31.17
C ILE A 203 -16.38 37.90 30.30
N LYS A 204 -17.33 37.06 30.67
CA LYS A 204 -17.67 35.87 29.95
C LYS A 204 -18.21 36.16 28.53
N THR A 205 -19.02 37.23 28.43
CA THR A 205 -19.57 37.70 27.13
C THR A 205 -18.46 38.19 26.22
N ALA A 206 -17.59 39.10 26.71
CA ALA A 206 -16.46 39.61 25.96
C ALA A 206 -15.47 38.53 25.56
N ASN A 207 -15.16 37.59 26.46
CA ASN A 207 -14.32 36.42 26.16
C ASN A 207 -14.99 35.49 25.13
N GLY A 208 -16.31 35.32 25.17
CA GLY A 208 -17.06 34.55 24.18
C GLY A 208 -16.96 35.15 22.76
N GLN A 209 -17.03 36.48 22.65
CA GLN A 209 -16.84 37.22 21.38
C GLN A 209 -15.41 37.05 20.86
N LEU A 210 -14.39 37.23 21.73
CA LEU A 210 -12.99 37.03 21.40
C LEU A 210 -12.74 35.60 20.90
N THR A 211 -13.26 34.58 21.60
CA THR A 211 -13.11 33.18 21.25
C THR A 211 -13.79 32.86 19.91
N SER A 212 -14.98 33.45 19.65
CA SER A 212 -15.67 33.31 18.37
C SER A 212 -14.86 33.91 17.22
N ALA A 213 -14.34 35.13 17.40
CA ALA A 213 -13.50 35.80 16.39
C ALA A 213 -12.20 35.00 16.11
N LYS A 214 -11.57 34.48 17.18
CA LYS A 214 -10.40 33.60 17.07
C LYS A 214 -10.72 32.33 16.27
N GLY A 215 -11.87 31.70 16.50
CA GLY A 215 -12.32 30.54 15.74
C GLY A 215 -12.48 30.82 14.25
N LYS A 216 -13.02 32.00 13.91
CA LYS A 216 -13.16 32.43 12.50
C LYS A 216 -11.79 32.69 11.85
N LEU A 217 -10.86 33.34 12.56
CA LEU A 217 -9.49 33.54 12.09
C LEU A 217 -8.80 32.20 11.80
N LEU A 218 -8.80 31.27 12.77
CA LEU A 218 -8.18 29.94 12.60
C LEU A 218 -8.77 29.17 11.44
N ASN A 219 -10.08 29.28 11.21
CA ASN A 219 -10.74 28.64 10.06
C ASN A 219 -10.25 29.22 8.73
N SER A 220 -10.18 30.54 8.62
CA SER A 220 -9.71 31.21 7.40
C SER A 220 -8.22 30.97 7.13
N GLU A 221 -7.39 30.94 8.17
CA GLU A 221 -5.96 30.56 8.06
C GLU A 221 -5.81 29.10 7.60
N ALA A 222 -6.63 28.17 8.12
CA ALA A 222 -6.64 26.80 7.68
C ALA A 222 -7.03 26.68 6.21
N GLN A 223 -8.07 27.39 5.76
CA GLN A 223 -8.47 27.44 4.36
C GLN A 223 -7.37 28.01 3.46
N LEU A 224 -6.71 29.08 3.90
CA LEU A 224 -5.58 29.67 3.18
C LEU A 224 -4.42 28.66 3.09
N SER A 225 -4.13 27.92 4.17
CA SER A 225 -3.08 26.89 4.17
C SER A 225 -3.34 25.76 3.17
N TYR A 226 -4.61 25.47 2.84
CA TYR A 226 -4.97 24.46 1.84
C TYR A 226 -4.61 24.86 0.41
N SER A 227 -4.32 26.15 0.16
CA SER A 227 -3.77 26.59 -1.12
C SER A 227 -2.32 26.14 -1.33
N GLU A 228 -1.60 25.78 -0.28
CA GLU A 228 -0.25 25.23 -0.34
C GLU A 228 -0.31 23.70 -0.33
N VAL A 229 -0.04 23.07 -1.44
CA VAL A 229 -0.03 21.62 -1.58
C VAL A 229 1.36 21.09 -1.23
N ARG A 230 1.46 20.31 -0.16
CA ARG A 230 2.72 19.75 0.36
C ARG A 230 2.70 18.23 0.28
N SER A 231 3.89 17.63 0.15
CA SER A 231 4.03 16.17 0.12
C SER A 231 3.85 15.55 1.50
N PRO A 232 2.96 14.54 1.66
CA PRO A 232 2.83 13.82 2.92
C PRO A 232 3.93 12.77 3.15
N ILE A 233 4.64 12.36 2.09
CA ILE A 233 5.71 11.36 2.13
C ILE A 233 6.95 11.85 1.37
N ALA A 234 8.10 11.26 1.66
CA ALA A 234 9.28 11.40 0.81
C ALA A 234 9.18 10.42 -0.37
N GLY A 235 9.66 10.80 -1.56
CA GLY A 235 9.58 9.92 -2.73
C GLY A 235 9.81 10.67 -4.04
N PHE A 236 9.27 10.15 -5.12
CA PHE A 236 9.37 10.72 -6.47
C PHE A 236 7.99 11.12 -6.99
N ILE A 237 7.93 12.22 -7.71
CA ILE A 237 6.71 12.63 -8.44
C ILE A 237 6.54 11.69 -9.64
N THR A 238 5.54 10.85 -9.60
CA THR A 238 5.28 9.89 -10.69
C THR A 238 4.28 10.43 -11.68
N ASP A 239 3.33 11.23 -11.22
CA ASP A 239 2.32 11.83 -12.08
C ASP A 239 2.01 13.28 -11.68
N ARG A 240 1.72 14.09 -12.71
CA ARG A 240 1.29 15.49 -12.63
C ARG A 240 0.38 15.79 -13.83
N PRO A 241 -0.93 15.47 -13.70
CA PRO A 241 -1.85 15.59 -14.83
C PRO A 241 -2.19 17.03 -15.22
N LEU A 242 -2.03 18.01 -14.31
CA LEU A 242 -2.44 19.39 -14.53
C LEU A 242 -1.25 20.31 -14.82
N TYR A 243 -1.59 21.41 -15.52
CA TYR A 243 -0.68 22.51 -15.85
C TYR A 243 -1.03 23.78 -15.04
N PRO A 244 -0.07 24.74 -14.93
CA PRO A 244 -0.36 26.05 -14.33
C PRO A 244 -1.53 26.74 -15.06
N GLY A 245 -2.47 27.30 -14.33
CA GLY A 245 -3.70 27.92 -14.84
C GLY A 245 -4.91 26.99 -14.91
N GLU A 246 -4.72 25.67 -14.85
CA GLU A 246 -5.84 24.72 -14.86
C GLU A 246 -6.50 24.61 -13.49
N MET A 247 -7.80 24.26 -13.47
CA MET A 247 -8.58 24.11 -12.25
C MET A 247 -8.26 22.81 -11.57
N ALA A 248 -7.71 22.89 -10.38
CA ALA A 248 -7.56 21.75 -9.47
C ALA A 248 -8.88 21.48 -8.73
N SER A 249 -9.26 20.20 -8.64
CA SER A 249 -10.51 19.75 -8.01
C SER A 249 -10.23 18.86 -6.81
N THR A 250 -11.08 18.94 -5.80
CA THR A 250 -11.03 18.06 -4.64
C THR A 250 -11.34 16.57 -4.94
N ALA A 251 -11.90 16.30 -6.14
CA ALA A 251 -12.27 14.95 -6.57
C ALA A 251 -11.16 14.22 -7.34
N ALA A 252 -10.09 14.92 -7.77
CA ALA A 252 -9.02 14.34 -8.58
C ALA A 252 -7.64 14.64 -7.99
N PRO A 253 -6.67 13.71 -8.11
CA PRO A 253 -5.32 13.94 -7.63
C PRO A 253 -4.62 15.01 -8.47
N LEU A 254 -3.96 15.94 -7.79
CA LEU A 254 -3.12 16.99 -8.39
C LEU A 254 -1.72 16.45 -8.73
N LEU A 255 -1.21 15.59 -7.87
CA LEU A 255 0.13 15.00 -7.95
C LEU A 255 0.10 13.61 -7.32
N THR A 256 0.92 12.70 -7.85
CA THR A 256 1.18 11.41 -7.22
C THR A 256 2.64 11.31 -6.83
N VAL A 257 2.89 10.98 -5.56
CA VAL A 257 4.23 10.73 -5.01
C VAL A 257 4.33 9.27 -4.65
N MET A 258 5.42 8.62 -5.05
CA MET A 258 5.74 7.23 -4.71
C MET A 258 7.09 7.13 -4.02
N ASP A 259 7.14 6.40 -2.91
CA ASP A 259 8.39 5.98 -2.30
C ASP A 259 8.84 4.67 -2.94
N ILE A 260 9.91 4.75 -3.74
CA ILE A 260 10.51 3.62 -4.44
C ILE A 260 11.88 3.24 -3.87
N SER A 261 12.23 3.72 -2.68
CA SER A 261 13.49 3.37 -1.99
C SER A 261 13.57 1.88 -1.68
N GLN A 262 12.43 1.29 -1.41
CA GLN A 262 12.17 -0.14 -1.33
C GLN A 262 10.93 -0.45 -2.14
N VAL A 263 10.81 -1.68 -2.57
CA VAL A 263 9.65 -2.14 -3.32
C VAL A 263 9.06 -3.38 -2.67
N ILE A 264 7.80 -3.60 -2.95
CA ILE A 264 7.04 -4.77 -2.52
C ILE A 264 6.60 -5.51 -3.77
N ALA A 265 7.15 -6.70 -4.00
CA ALA A 265 6.66 -7.60 -5.02
C ALA A 265 5.50 -8.42 -4.43
N LYS A 266 4.31 -8.25 -4.98
CA LYS A 266 3.10 -8.97 -4.57
C LYS A 266 2.89 -10.13 -5.50
N ALA A 267 2.86 -11.33 -4.94
CA ALA A 267 2.67 -12.58 -5.65
C ALA A 267 1.46 -13.32 -5.12
N HIS A 268 0.81 -14.10 -5.97
CA HIS A 268 -0.30 -14.98 -5.62
C HIS A 268 0.20 -16.42 -5.70
N ILE A 269 0.26 -17.08 -4.56
CA ILE A 269 0.85 -18.42 -4.41
C ILE A 269 -0.25 -19.42 -4.05
N PRO A 270 -0.27 -20.64 -4.65
CA PRO A 270 -1.20 -21.69 -4.26
C PRO A 270 -1.12 -21.96 -2.75
N GLN A 271 -2.27 -22.28 -2.15
CA GLN A 271 -2.35 -22.52 -0.68
C GLN A 271 -1.39 -23.60 -0.21
N SER A 272 -1.19 -24.68 -1.00
CA SER A 272 -0.27 -25.76 -0.67
C SER A 272 1.16 -25.29 -0.43
N ASP A 273 1.63 -24.36 -1.25
CA ASP A 273 2.99 -23.84 -1.19
C ASP A 273 3.12 -22.74 -0.15
N ALA A 274 2.07 -21.92 -0.01
CA ALA A 274 2.02 -20.84 0.98
C ALA A 274 2.06 -21.33 2.44
N LEU A 275 1.54 -22.54 2.72
CA LEU A 275 1.59 -23.17 4.05
C LEU A 275 3.03 -23.46 4.52
N GLN A 276 3.99 -23.51 3.61
CA GLN A 276 5.38 -23.80 3.89
C GLN A 276 6.24 -22.53 4.01
N LEU A 277 5.67 -21.38 3.71
CA LEU A 277 6.35 -20.09 3.75
C LEU A 277 6.19 -19.43 5.12
N HIS A 278 7.24 -18.74 5.54
CA HIS A 278 7.25 -17.99 6.78
C HIS A 278 7.67 -16.53 6.52
N LYS A 279 7.18 -15.64 7.37
CA LYS A 279 7.65 -14.26 7.35
C LYS A 279 9.15 -14.22 7.65
N GLY A 280 9.92 -13.57 6.78
CA GLY A 280 11.37 -13.47 6.89
C GLY A 280 12.12 -14.40 5.95
N ASP A 281 11.45 -15.32 5.27
CA ASP A 281 12.06 -16.22 4.29
C ASP A 281 12.80 -15.41 3.21
N ALA A 282 13.96 -15.91 2.81
CA ALA A 282 14.76 -15.30 1.77
C ALA A 282 14.06 -15.46 0.43
N ALA A 283 14.08 -14.40 -0.35
CA ALA A 283 13.51 -14.40 -1.70
C ALA A 283 14.41 -13.65 -2.67
N THR A 284 14.36 -13.99 -3.92
CA THR A 284 15.03 -13.28 -5.01
C THR A 284 14.01 -12.79 -6.03
N ILE A 285 14.20 -11.57 -6.49
CA ILE A 285 13.36 -10.92 -7.50
C ILE A 285 14.19 -10.75 -8.75
N SER A 286 13.75 -11.36 -9.84
CA SER A 286 14.38 -11.29 -11.16
C SER A 286 13.47 -10.57 -12.13
N LEU A 287 14.01 -9.59 -12.86
CA LEU A 287 13.32 -8.91 -13.94
C LEU A 287 13.96 -9.26 -15.27
N ALA A 288 13.14 -9.33 -16.32
CA ALA A 288 13.63 -9.42 -17.68
C ALA A 288 14.48 -8.18 -18.00
N GLY A 289 15.74 -8.40 -18.42
CA GLY A 289 16.70 -7.32 -18.71
C GLY A 289 17.55 -6.87 -17.51
N LEU A 290 17.46 -7.55 -16.37
CA LEU A 290 18.35 -7.34 -15.24
C LEU A 290 19.31 -8.54 -15.11
N ASP A 291 20.61 -8.28 -15.18
CA ASP A 291 21.61 -9.36 -15.16
C ASP A 291 21.72 -10.07 -13.79
N LYS A 292 21.32 -9.40 -12.72
CA LYS A 292 21.45 -9.95 -11.36
C LYS A 292 20.10 -9.90 -10.63
N PRO A 293 19.69 -11.00 -10.01
CA PRO A 293 18.51 -11.02 -9.14
C PRO A 293 18.73 -10.13 -7.91
N ILE A 294 17.69 -9.46 -7.47
CA ILE A 294 17.69 -8.60 -6.29
C ILE A 294 17.18 -9.42 -5.10
N ASN A 295 17.97 -9.42 -4.02
CA ASN A 295 17.60 -10.13 -2.81
C ASN A 295 16.53 -9.36 -2.03
N GLY A 296 15.51 -10.07 -1.62
CA GLY A 296 14.43 -9.60 -0.77
C GLY A 296 14.10 -10.59 0.34
N LYS A 297 13.06 -10.27 1.09
CA LYS A 297 12.52 -11.13 2.16
C LYS A 297 11.00 -11.10 2.14
N VAL A 298 10.39 -12.19 2.51
CA VAL A 298 8.93 -12.26 2.74
C VAL A 298 8.59 -11.34 3.91
N SER A 299 7.80 -10.30 3.62
CA SER A 299 7.37 -9.30 4.62
C SER A 299 5.98 -9.60 5.16
N LEU A 300 5.11 -10.15 4.33
CA LEU A 300 3.74 -10.50 4.67
C LEU A 300 3.28 -11.74 3.92
N ILE A 301 2.57 -12.60 4.61
CA ILE A 301 1.76 -13.68 4.03
C ILE A 301 0.32 -13.37 4.44
N SER A 302 -0.57 -13.21 3.48
CA SER A 302 -1.97 -12.88 3.75
C SER A 302 -2.63 -13.97 4.61
N PRO A 303 -3.30 -13.62 5.71
CA PRO A 303 -4.07 -14.59 6.48
C PRO A 303 -5.35 -15.04 5.78
N ALA A 304 -5.76 -14.36 4.71
CA ALA A 304 -6.95 -14.65 3.94
C ALA A 304 -6.58 -15.17 2.54
N LEU A 305 -7.34 -16.14 2.08
CA LEU A 305 -7.31 -16.62 0.70
C LEU A 305 -8.12 -15.70 -0.21
N ASP A 306 -7.68 -15.54 -1.44
CA ASP A 306 -8.52 -14.96 -2.48
C ASP A 306 -9.61 -15.98 -2.84
N PRO A 307 -10.89 -15.67 -2.61
CA PRO A 307 -11.98 -16.61 -2.86
C PRO A 307 -12.15 -17.01 -4.32
N ASN A 308 -11.62 -16.21 -5.26
CA ASN A 308 -11.76 -16.47 -6.69
C ASN A 308 -10.65 -17.36 -7.26
N SER A 309 -9.46 -17.35 -6.65
CA SER A 309 -8.28 -18.03 -7.20
C SER A 309 -7.70 -19.10 -6.27
N THR A 310 -8.21 -19.27 -5.04
CA THR A 310 -7.66 -20.17 -4.02
C THR A 310 -6.17 -19.96 -3.75
N THR A 311 -5.68 -18.73 -3.95
CA THR A 311 -4.29 -18.36 -3.74
C THR A 311 -4.13 -17.47 -2.50
N VAL A 312 -2.94 -17.46 -1.94
CA VAL A 312 -2.52 -16.59 -0.85
C VAL A 312 -1.67 -15.48 -1.42
N GLU A 313 -1.99 -14.23 -1.09
CA GLU A 313 -1.15 -13.08 -1.45
C GLU A 313 0.08 -13.04 -0.54
N VAL A 314 1.26 -13.08 -1.13
CA VAL A 314 2.55 -13.00 -0.44
C VAL A 314 3.30 -11.76 -0.90
N TRP A 315 3.83 -11.00 0.05
CA TRP A 315 4.60 -9.79 -0.21
C TRP A 315 6.07 -10.05 0.05
N VAL A 316 6.86 -9.81 -0.96
CA VAL A 316 8.33 -9.84 -0.87
C VAL A 316 8.85 -8.41 -0.93
N GLN A 317 9.51 -7.96 0.11
CA GLN A 317 10.10 -6.64 0.21
C GLN A 317 11.59 -6.70 -0.16
N ALA A 318 12.01 -5.79 -1.03
CA ALA A 318 13.39 -5.70 -1.48
C ALA A 318 13.87 -4.24 -1.50
N PRO A 319 15.16 -3.98 -1.20
CA PRO A 319 15.77 -2.66 -1.36
C PRO A 319 15.91 -2.32 -2.85
N ASN A 320 15.78 -1.04 -3.18
CA ASN A 320 15.86 -0.56 -4.56
C ASN A 320 16.76 0.70 -4.66
N PRO A 321 18.05 0.62 -4.27
CA PRO A 321 18.94 1.78 -4.24
C PRO A 321 19.15 2.39 -5.61
N ASP A 322 19.25 1.57 -6.64
CA ASP A 322 19.52 1.98 -8.02
C ASP A 322 18.24 2.27 -8.83
N GLN A 323 17.06 2.18 -8.19
CA GLN A 323 15.74 2.44 -8.78
C GLN A 323 15.46 1.58 -10.04
N GLN A 324 16.07 0.42 -10.12
CA GLN A 324 15.92 -0.52 -11.24
C GLN A 324 14.55 -1.23 -11.19
N LEU A 325 14.05 -1.50 -9.98
CA LEU A 325 12.72 -2.04 -9.77
C LEU A 325 11.67 -0.93 -9.87
N ARG A 326 10.94 -0.92 -10.96
CA ARG A 326 9.90 0.10 -11.22
C ARG A 326 8.53 -0.44 -10.82
N PRO A 327 7.75 0.28 -10.02
CA PRO A 327 6.37 -0.11 -9.73
C PRO A 327 5.54 -0.31 -11.00
N GLY A 328 4.70 -1.34 -10.99
CA GLY A 328 3.87 -1.73 -12.14
C GLY A 328 4.50 -2.76 -13.07
N THR A 329 5.78 -3.13 -12.88
CA THR A 329 6.42 -4.20 -13.66
C THR A 329 6.15 -5.57 -13.06
N THR A 330 6.07 -6.60 -13.93
CA THR A 330 6.02 -8.00 -13.52
C THR A 330 7.42 -8.53 -13.29
N ALA A 331 7.63 -9.30 -12.24
CA ALA A 331 8.89 -9.90 -11.87
C ALA A 331 8.71 -11.38 -11.54
N GLN A 332 9.75 -12.18 -11.82
CA GLN A 332 9.86 -13.56 -11.34
C GLN A 332 10.38 -13.52 -9.89
N ILE A 333 9.73 -14.24 -9.02
CA ILE A 333 10.04 -14.27 -7.59
C ILE A 333 10.33 -15.73 -7.21
N ALA A 334 11.51 -15.99 -6.66
CA ALA A 334 11.88 -17.27 -6.11
C ALA A 334 12.02 -17.15 -4.58
N ILE A 335 11.13 -17.82 -3.84
CA ILE A 335 11.10 -17.77 -2.37
C ILE A 335 11.66 -19.09 -1.82
N THR A 336 12.68 -19.02 -0.97
CA THR A 336 13.27 -20.19 -0.32
C THR A 336 12.47 -20.51 0.95
N ALA A 337 11.61 -21.52 0.85
CA ALA A 337 10.72 -21.92 1.95
C ALA A 337 11.47 -22.70 3.04
N GLN A 338 12.36 -23.58 2.66
CA GLN A 338 13.12 -24.43 3.56
C GLN A 338 14.49 -24.76 2.97
N THR A 339 15.51 -24.74 3.80
CA THR A 339 16.85 -25.22 3.43
C THR A 339 17.26 -26.28 4.43
N VAL A 340 17.66 -27.45 3.93
CA VAL A 340 18.26 -28.52 4.71
C VAL A 340 19.75 -28.57 4.35
N LYS A 341 20.59 -28.28 5.34
CA LYS A 341 22.05 -28.33 5.20
C LYS A 341 22.52 -29.78 5.31
N ASP A 342 23.62 -30.10 4.62
CA ASP A 342 24.25 -31.41 4.65
C ASP A 342 23.26 -32.58 4.37
N ALA A 343 22.27 -32.35 3.52
CA ALA A 343 21.29 -33.33 3.12
C ALA A 343 21.94 -34.37 2.19
N LEU A 344 21.58 -35.65 2.35
CA LEU A 344 21.94 -36.66 1.36
C LEU A 344 21.09 -36.48 0.10
N VAL A 345 21.71 -36.16 -1.03
CA VAL A 345 21.04 -35.91 -2.29
C VAL A 345 21.47 -36.86 -3.37
N VAL A 346 20.52 -37.16 -4.24
CA VAL A 346 20.75 -37.94 -5.46
C VAL A 346 20.17 -37.19 -6.66
N PRO A 347 20.68 -37.38 -7.87
CA PRO A 347 20.03 -36.83 -9.08
C PRO A 347 18.59 -37.32 -9.19
N SER A 348 17.67 -36.44 -9.59
CA SER A 348 16.24 -36.79 -9.74
C SER A 348 16.00 -37.95 -10.72
N ALA A 349 16.89 -38.11 -11.70
CA ALA A 349 16.87 -39.23 -12.67
C ALA A 349 17.12 -40.60 -12.03
N ALA A 350 17.70 -40.69 -10.83
CA ALA A 350 17.95 -41.96 -10.13
C ALA A 350 16.70 -42.53 -9.45
N LEU A 351 15.60 -41.76 -9.39
CA LEU A 351 14.37 -42.21 -8.73
C LEU A 351 13.48 -42.98 -9.66
N LEU A 352 13.06 -44.15 -9.21
CA LEU A 352 12.12 -45.03 -9.88
C LEU A 352 10.83 -45.11 -9.07
N ASN A 353 9.70 -45.23 -9.73
CA ASN A 353 8.39 -45.46 -9.11
C ASN A 353 8.04 -44.52 -7.96
N ALA A 354 8.41 -43.23 -8.07
CA ALA A 354 8.14 -42.26 -7.04
C ALA A 354 6.63 -42.09 -6.78
N LYS A 355 6.20 -42.29 -5.52
CA LYS A 355 4.82 -42.13 -5.06
C LYS A 355 4.85 -41.34 -3.72
N GLY A 356 4.54 -40.05 -3.79
CA GLY A 356 4.61 -39.21 -2.60
C GLY A 356 6.02 -39.12 -2.04
N ASP A 357 6.19 -39.50 -0.77
CA ASP A 357 7.49 -39.45 -0.07
C ASP A 357 8.29 -40.75 -0.21
N GLU A 358 7.83 -41.76 -0.97
CA GLU A 358 8.48 -43.03 -1.18
C GLU A 358 8.89 -43.18 -2.66
N ALA A 359 10.09 -43.67 -2.86
CA ALA A 359 10.62 -43.99 -4.20
C ALA A 359 11.55 -45.18 -4.10
N GLN A 360 11.86 -45.77 -5.24
CA GLN A 360 12.84 -46.82 -5.40
C GLN A 360 14.09 -46.27 -6.08
N VAL A 361 15.25 -46.73 -5.66
CA VAL A 361 16.54 -46.47 -6.30
C VAL A 361 17.28 -47.79 -6.57
N LEU A 362 18.03 -47.84 -7.66
CA LEU A 362 18.92 -48.95 -7.92
C LEU A 362 20.32 -48.59 -7.41
N VAL A 363 20.77 -49.30 -6.36
CA VAL A 363 22.09 -49.10 -5.75
C VAL A 363 23.05 -50.14 -6.33
N VAL A 364 24.22 -49.72 -6.77
CA VAL A 364 25.27 -50.60 -7.26
C VAL A 364 26.14 -51.04 -6.08
N ASN A 365 26.19 -52.34 -5.82
CA ASN A 365 27.01 -52.90 -4.77
C ASN A 365 28.51 -53.05 -5.19
N SER A 366 29.37 -53.48 -4.25
CA SER A 366 30.80 -53.73 -4.50
C SER A 366 31.09 -54.87 -5.50
N GLN A 367 30.04 -55.62 -5.90
CA GLN A 367 30.13 -56.71 -6.87
C GLN A 367 29.58 -56.30 -8.26
N ASN A 368 29.39 -55.01 -8.47
CA ASN A 368 28.78 -54.40 -9.68
C ASN A 368 27.38 -54.95 -9.98
N GLN A 369 26.58 -55.19 -8.94
CA GLN A 369 25.19 -55.60 -9.13
C GLN A 369 24.26 -54.49 -8.72
N ALA A 370 23.26 -54.19 -9.54
CA ALA A 370 22.20 -53.25 -9.24
C ALA A 370 21.15 -53.92 -8.35
N MET A 371 20.92 -53.35 -7.18
CA MET A 371 19.93 -53.81 -6.20
C MET A 371 18.86 -52.74 -5.99
N SER A 372 17.61 -53.14 -6.14
CA SER A 372 16.48 -52.26 -5.85
C SER A 372 16.37 -52.04 -4.35
N ARG A 373 16.21 -50.75 -3.97
CA ARG A 373 16.05 -50.36 -2.58
C ARG A 373 15.01 -49.28 -2.44
N ASP A 374 14.09 -49.45 -1.50
CA ASP A 374 13.09 -48.47 -1.19
C ASP A 374 13.73 -47.35 -0.34
N VAL A 375 13.47 -46.12 -0.68
CA VAL A 375 14.00 -44.94 0.00
C VAL A 375 12.87 -43.96 0.30
N LYS A 376 13.04 -43.22 1.42
CA LYS A 376 12.15 -42.09 1.71
C LYS A 376 12.78 -40.82 1.18
N THR A 377 12.01 -40.12 0.39
CA THR A 377 12.41 -38.85 -0.22
C THR A 377 11.95 -37.66 0.63
N GLY A 378 12.62 -36.53 0.48
CA GLY A 378 12.28 -35.27 1.13
C GLY A 378 12.12 -34.15 0.11
N ILE A 379 12.91 -33.08 0.26
CA ILE A 379 12.88 -31.96 -0.70
C ILE A 379 13.33 -32.44 -2.08
N ALA A 380 12.53 -32.16 -3.08
CA ALA A 380 12.85 -32.40 -4.48
C ALA A 380 13.02 -31.08 -5.22
N THR A 381 14.10 -30.97 -5.98
CA THR A 381 14.35 -29.91 -6.94
C THR A 381 14.32 -30.53 -8.36
N GLY A 382 14.33 -29.68 -9.40
CA GLY A 382 14.34 -30.22 -10.78
C GLY A 382 15.53 -31.12 -11.09
N GLN A 383 16.66 -30.99 -10.37
CA GLN A 383 17.89 -31.74 -10.64
C GLN A 383 18.23 -32.77 -9.56
N GLN A 384 17.90 -32.51 -8.31
CA GLN A 384 18.29 -33.33 -7.15
C GLN A 384 17.11 -33.57 -6.23
N VAL A 385 17.16 -34.72 -5.53
CA VAL A 385 16.18 -35.08 -4.52
C VAL A 385 16.88 -35.50 -3.24
N GLN A 386 16.38 -34.98 -2.12
CA GLN A 386 16.84 -35.39 -0.78
C GLN A 386 16.38 -36.79 -0.47
N ILE A 387 17.29 -37.62 0.05
CA ILE A 387 16.97 -38.92 0.63
C ILE A 387 17.04 -38.81 2.17
N VAL A 388 15.90 -39.01 2.80
CA VAL A 388 15.74 -38.93 4.25
C VAL A 388 16.22 -40.24 4.93
N SER A 389 15.93 -41.38 4.28
CA SER A 389 16.35 -42.68 4.78
C SER A 389 16.41 -43.74 3.66
N GLY A 390 17.17 -44.81 3.86
CA GLY A 390 17.30 -45.91 2.92
C GLY A 390 18.60 -45.93 2.13
N LEU A 391 19.42 -44.86 2.17
CA LEU A 391 20.67 -44.74 1.44
C LEU A 391 21.77 -44.21 2.36
N LYS A 392 23.04 -44.58 2.10
CA LYS A 392 24.22 -44.06 2.82
C LYS A 392 25.01 -43.11 1.93
N PRO A 393 25.71 -42.12 2.53
CA PRO A 393 26.62 -41.27 1.77
C PRO A 393 27.67 -42.08 1.01
N GLY A 394 27.89 -41.73 -0.26
CA GLY A 394 28.87 -42.39 -1.12
C GLY A 394 28.40 -43.66 -1.85
N GLU A 395 27.18 -44.17 -1.57
CA GLU A 395 26.63 -45.30 -2.33
C GLU A 395 26.32 -44.82 -3.80
N MET A 396 26.66 -45.65 -4.77
CA MET A 396 26.42 -45.37 -6.19
C MET A 396 24.99 -45.72 -6.56
N VAL A 397 24.25 -44.75 -7.10
CA VAL A 397 22.88 -44.93 -7.58
C VAL A 397 22.83 -44.79 -9.10
N VAL A 398 22.09 -45.68 -9.75
CA VAL A 398 21.91 -45.67 -11.23
C VAL A 398 21.04 -44.48 -11.61
N THR A 399 21.52 -43.64 -12.54
CA THR A 399 20.83 -42.47 -13.04
C THR A 399 20.20 -42.72 -14.43
N GLU A 400 20.88 -43.52 -15.29
CA GLU A 400 20.39 -43.87 -16.60
C GLU A 400 20.55 -45.37 -16.85
N GLY A 401 19.62 -45.97 -17.60
CA GLY A 401 19.60 -47.39 -17.88
C GLY A 401 18.92 -48.23 -16.80
N ALA A 402 18.27 -47.60 -15.82
CA ALA A 402 17.62 -48.25 -14.67
C ALA A 402 16.28 -48.95 -15.04
N TYR A 403 15.63 -48.55 -16.15
CA TYR A 403 14.29 -49.01 -16.50
C TYR A 403 14.28 -50.47 -16.96
N GLY A 404 13.53 -51.32 -16.26
CA GLY A 404 13.38 -52.74 -16.59
C GLY A 404 14.53 -53.66 -16.17
N LEU A 405 15.52 -53.17 -15.37
CA LEU A 405 16.59 -54.02 -14.85
C LEU A 405 16.05 -54.92 -13.72
N PRO A 406 16.18 -56.26 -13.85
CA PRO A 406 15.89 -57.17 -12.78
C PRO A 406 16.83 -56.93 -11.58
N ASP A 407 16.34 -57.24 -10.38
CA ASP A 407 17.16 -57.15 -9.14
C ASP A 407 18.38 -58.09 -9.25
N LYS A 408 19.55 -57.61 -8.79
CA LYS A 408 20.85 -58.32 -8.85
C LYS A 408 21.46 -58.50 -10.24
N THR A 409 21.03 -57.70 -11.24
CA THR A 409 21.67 -57.69 -12.55
C THR A 409 23.09 -57.11 -12.46
N LYS A 410 24.06 -57.75 -13.10
CA LYS A 410 25.41 -57.23 -13.25
C LYS A 410 25.40 -56.02 -14.16
N VAL A 411 25.91 -54.89 -13.69
CA VAL A 411 25.97 -53.63 -14.41
C VAL A 411 27.41 -53.16 -14.58
N LYS A 412 27.68 -52.56 -15.73
CA LYS A 412 28.92 -51.86 -16.02
C LYS A 412 28.67 -50.37 -15.92
N ILE A 413 29.35 -49.69 -14.98
CA ILE A 413 29.23 -48.27 -14.80
C ILE A 413 30.02 -47.58 -15.95
N GLU A 414 29.32 -46.83 -16.81
CA GLU A 414 29.93 -45.94 -17.77
C GLU A 414 29.98 -44.55 -17.15
N LYS A 415 31.17 -43.90 -17.23
CA LYS A 415 31.28 -42.50 -16.82
C LYS A 415 30.44 -41.64 -17.76
N PRO A 416 29.66 -40.67 -17.25
CA PRO A 416 28.99 -39.72 -18.12
C PRO A 416 30.03 -39.03 -19.01
N GLU A 417 29.86 -39.09 -20.31
CA GLU A 417 30.61 -38.27 -21.26
C GLU A 417 30.24 -36.81 -20.94
N THR A 418 31.16 -36.11 -20.34
CA THR A 418 31.13 -34.66 -20.25
C THR A 418 31.14 -34.16 -21.69
N GLU A 419 30.06 -33.53 -22.16
CA GLU A 419 30.07 -32.77 -23.41
C GLU A 419 31.22 -31.76 -23.31
N SER A 420 32.39 -32.15 -23.83
CA SER A 420 33.44 -31.23 -24.13
C SER A 420 33.00 -30.40 -25.31
N ALA A 421 32.80 -29.11 -25.06
CA ALA A 421 32.67 -28.11 -26.10
C ALA A 421 33.63 -28.40 -27.24
N SER A 422 33.10 -28.63 -28.43
CA SER A 422 33.88 -28.76 -29.64
C SER A 422 34.59 -27.45 -29.93
N GLU A 423 35.86 -27.40 -29.59
CA GLU A 423 36.77 -26.45 -30.18
C GLU A 423 37.08 -26.83 -31.62
N GLY A 424 36.94 -25.84 -32.46
CA GLY A 424 37.13 -25.76 -33.88
C GLY A 424 38.16 -26.65 -34.55
N GLY A 425 37.68 -27.39 -35.51
CA GLY A 425 38.51 -27.93 -36.61
C GLY A 425 39.01 -26.79 -37.47
N LYS A 426 40.32 -26.59 -37.41
CA LYS A 426 41.11 -25.90 -38.45
C LYS A 426 41.24 -26.88 -39.61
N ASP A 427 40.64 -26.62 -40.72
CA ASP A 427 41.09 -27.11 -42.03
C ASP A 427 41.74 -25.93 -42.79
N LYS A 428 43.02 -26.16 -43.01
CA LYS A 428 43.81 -25.51 -44.07
C LYS A 428 43.52 -26.30 -45.33
N ASP A 429 43.24 -25.59 -46.42
CA ASP A 429 43.97 -25.77 -47.66
C ASP A 429 43.41 -24.87 -48.76
N ASP A 430 44.34 -24.09 -49.27
CA ASP A 430 44.76 -23.82 -50.64
C ASP A 430 43.93 -22.97 -51.60
N GLU A 431 44.59 -21.80 -51.83
CA GLU A 431 44.90 -21.16 -53.12
C GLU A 431 44.03 -21.43 -54.35
N LYS A 432 43.44 -20.38 -54.92
CA LYS A 432 43.90 -19.80 -56.17
C LYS A 432 43.04 -18.64 -56.67
N SER A 433 43.70 -17.49 -56.77
CA SER A 433 43.79 -16.65 -57.98
C SER A 433 42.54 -16.28 -58.78
N GLY A 434 42.27 -14.99 -58.87
CA GLY A 434 41.45 -14.40 -59.93
C GLY A 434 41.18 -12.90 -59.74
N LYS A 435 42.02 -12.11 -60.26
CA LYS A 435 42.14 -10.74 -60.66
C LYS A 435 40.92 -10.08 -61.30
N GLY A 436 40.76 -8.77 -60.99
CA GLY A 436 40.13 -7.75 -61.84
C GLY A 436 38.79 -7.29 -61.31
N GLY A 437 38.56 -6.05 -61.14
CA GLY A 437 38.97 -4.79 -61.68
C GLY A 437 38.09 -3.72 -61.04
N ASP A 438 38.72 -2.60 -60.96
CA ASP A 438 38.31 -1.27 -60.63
C ASP A 438 36.85 -0.92 -61.03
N ASP A 439 36.13 -0.16 -60.25
CA ASP A 439 35.93 1.25 -60.57
C ASP A 439 35.24 2.03 -59.44
N ALA A 440 35.77 3.20 -59.26
CA ALA A 440 35.34 4.28 -58.40
C ALA A 440 34.05 4.93 -58.90
N ALA A 441 33.25 5.48 -58.01
CA ALA A 441 32.82 6.86 -58.10
C ALA A 441 31.86 7.22 -56.94
N LYS A 442 32.23 8.15 -56.13
CA LYS A 442 31.45 9.16 -55.41
C LYS A 442 31.31 10.36 -56.38
N PRO A 443 30.59 11.43 -56.00
CA PRO A 443 29.25 11.68 -55.40
C PRO A 443 28.40 12.59 -56.32
N ASP A 444 27.16 12.90 -56.00
CA ASP A 444 26.68 14.25 -56.24
C ASP A 444 25.43 14.64 -55.46
N ASP A 445 25.49 15.86 -54.98
CA ASP A 445 24.46 16.73 -54.45
C ASP A 445 23.40 17.07 -55.51
N THR A 446 22.17 17.43 -55.03
CA THR A 446 21.40 18.62 -55.40
C THR A 446 19.97 18.51 -54.81
N LYS A 447 19.66 19.36 -53.81
CA LYS A 447 18.94 20.64 -53.89
C LYS A 447 17.57 20.65 -54.60
N SER A 448 16.59 21.08 -53.81
CA SER A 448 15.62 22.17 -54.06
C SER A 448 14.28 21.82 -54.72
N ALA A 449 13.22 22.20 -54.06
CA ALA A 449 12.24 23.23 -54.36
C ALA A 449 10.88 22.85 -53.82
N LYS A 450 10.33 23.62 -52.86
CA LYS A 450 9.38 24.70 -53.03
C LYS A 450 8.05 24.35 -53.77
N GLY A 451 6.92 24.45 -53.09
CA GLY A 451 5.60 24.55 -53.67
C GLY A 451 4.48 24.64 -52.62
N THR A 452 4.17 25.79 -52.12
CA THR A 452 2.86 26.29 -51.71
C THR A 452 2.23 27.03 -52.91
N PRO A 453 0.95 27.48 -52.92
CA PRO A 453 -0.26 27.25 -52.13
C PRO A 453 -1.54 27.17 -53.04
N SER A 454 -2.73 26.94 -52.43
CA SER A 454 -4.05 27.48 -52.92
C SER A 454 -5.14 26.97 -51.96
N ALA A 455 -5.83 27.75 -51.16
CA ALA A 455 -6.82 28.84 -51.40
C ALA A 455 -8.20 28.33 -51.84
N GLY A 456 -9.20 28.75 -51.07
CA GLY A 456 -10.60 28.90 -51.45
C GLY A 456 -11.50 27.84 -50.78
N ASN A 457 -12.61 28.10 -50.14
CA ASN A 457 -13.55 29.23 -50.15
C ASN A 457 -14.58 29.02 -49.05
N ASP A 458 -14.88 30.05 -48.32
CA ASP A 458 -16.17 30.61 -47.96
C ASP A 458 -17.43 29.74 -47.93
N ALA A 459 -18.10 29.77 -46.77
CA ALA A 459 -19.51 30.15 -46.71
C ALA A 459 -19.95 30.47 -45.26
N LYS A 460 -20.16 31.71 -45.02
CA LYS A 460 -21.08 32.43 -44.14
C LYS A 460 -22.44 31.75 -43.98
N ALA A 461 -22.95 31.71 -42.76
CA ALA A 461 -24.32 32.14 -42.44
C ALA A 461 -24.50 32.28 -40.92
N LYS A 462 -24.81 33.48 -40.48
CA LYS A 462 -25.54 33.92 -39.28
C LYS A 462 -26.90 34.41 -39.79
N PRO A 463 -27.86 34.81 -38.94
CA PRO A 463 -28.43 34.29 -37.70
C PRO A 463 -29.97 34.15 -37.84
N ASP A 464 -30.62 33.56 -36.84
CA ASP A 464 -31.99 34.03 -36.58
C ASP A 464 -32.38 33.97 -35.09
N ALA A 465 -33.12 34.99 -34.74
CA ALA A 465 -33.60 35.36 -33.43
C ALA A 465 -35.03 34.86 -33.25
N GLY A 466 -35.46 34.66 -32.02
CA GLY A 466 -36.88 34.62 -31.68
C GLY A 466 -37.16 33.73 -30.47
N SER A 467 -37.38 34.33 -29.39
CA SER A 467 -38.58 34.89 -28.80
C SER A 467 -39.22 34.05 -27.70
N LYS A 468 -39.16 34.62 -26.47
CA LYS A 468 -40.24 34.75 -25.48
C LYS A 468 -41.18 33.60 -25.23
N LYS A 469 -41.25 33.13 -23.95
CA LYS A 469 -42.38 33.46 -23.06
C LYS A 469 -42.24 32.91 -21.66
N ALA A 470 -42.55 33.76 -20.75
CA ALA A 470 -42.82 33.63 -19.34
C ALA A 470 -43.98 32.65 -19.02
N ALA A 471 -43.94 32.02 -17.87
CA ALA A 471 -45.14 31.78 -17.07
C ALA A 471 -44.76 31.67 -15.59
N GLN A 472 -45.24 32.61 -14.81
CA GLN A 472 -45.47 32.64 -13.37
C GLN A 472 -46.59 31.67 -13.01
N SER A 473 -46.49 31.02 -11.84
CA SER A 473 -47.62 30.74 -10.91
C SER A 473 -46.96 30.37 -9.57
N LYS A 474 -47.04 31.16 -8.51
CA LYS A 474 -48.08 31.44 -7.52
C LYS A 474 -48.83 30.19 -7.05
N ALA A 475 -48.63 29.81 -5.78
CA ALA A 475 -49.63 29.73 -4.71
C ALA A 475 -49.01 29.05 -3.48
N LYS A 476 -48.99 29.76 -2.35
CA LYS A 476 -49.86 29.63 -1.16
C LYS A 476 -49.85 28.20 -0.59
N GLY A 477 -49.36 27.90 0.62
CA GLY A 477 -49.77 28.44 1.90
C GLY A 477 -50.46 27.40 2.70
N LYS A 478 -49.99 27.13 3.93
CA LYS A 478 -50.72 26.82 5.16
C LYS A 478 -49.80 26.06 6.15
N SER A 479 -49.31 26.65 7.21
CA SER A 479 -49.84 26.66 8.62
C SER A 479 -50.48 25.38 9.12
N GLY A 480 -49.96 24.87 10.25
CA GLY A 480 -50.50 23.88 11.16
C GLY A 480 -49.38 23.36 12.08
N SER A 481 -49.10 23.87 13.17
CA SER A 481 -49.50 23.77 14.59
C SER A 481 -49.83 22.33 15.06
N GLY A 482 -49.17 21.93 16.17
CA GLY A 482 -49.49 20.81 17.03
C GLY A 482 -48.18 20.19 17.56
N SER A 483 -47.66 20.52 18.64
CA SER A 483 -47.92 20.32 20.07
C SER A 483 -47.97 18.87 20.51
N LYS A 484 -47.15 18.61 21.56
CA LYS A 484 -47.13 17.47 22.51
C LYS A 484 -46.46 16.19 22.02
N ASP A 485 -45.50 15.62 22.72
CA ASP A 485 -45.22 15.49 24.18
C ASP A 485 -43.71 15.51 24.43
#